data_862449a3defd09743a722f33bd1b202d
#
_entry.id   862449a3defd09743a722f33bd1b202d
#
_cell.length_a   1.000
_cell.length_b   1.000
_cell.length_c   1.000
_cell.angle_alpha   90.00
_cell.angle_beta   90.00
_cell.angle_gamma   90.00
#
_symmetry.space_group_name_H-M   'P 1'
#
loop_
_entity.id
_entity.type
_entity.pdbx_description
1 polymer ?
#
loop_
_entity_poly.entity_id
_entity_poly.type
_entity_poly.pdbx_seq_one_letter_code
_entity_poly.pdbx_strand_id
1 'polypeptide(L)'
;MMKNDKLNLWQVLLPLLPLLMILASCRKSAEETADNLRIEKLHQLDELLNAQSPQAKAEIEKGMQQAKDSLTFYEYYARKGRWFCQSATPDSTVGYVDRTLRFALRQPDTPRRNGLLAYTYNCQGINYHNFHRKADEVVSLYQSAYAYSMR
;
A
#
# COMPACT_ATOMS: atom_id res chain seq x y z
N MET A 1 -5.21 64.42 16.91
CA MET A 1 -4.05 63.83 16.25
C MET A 1 -4.08 62.30 16.52
N MET A 2 -4.75 61.55 15.65
CA MET A 2 -4.88 60.09 15.81
C MET A 2 -3.63 59.43 15.22
N LYS A 3 -2.81 58.78 16.08
CA LYS A 3 -1.71 57.94 15.64
C LYS A 3 -2.31 56.68 14.98
N ASN A 4 -2.14 56.54 13.68
CA ASN A 4 -2.40 55.30 12.95
C ASN A 4 -1.29 54.29 13.31
N ASP A 5 -1.52 53.47 14.30
CA ASP A 5 -0.69 52.30 14.58
C ASP A 5 -0.99 51.27 13.50
N LYS A 6 -0.26 51.35 12.38
CA LYS A 6 -0.20 50.23 11.42
C LYS A 6 0.41 49.06 12.12
N LEU A 7 -0.42 48.13 12.60
CA LEU A 7 0.06 46.83 13.09
C LEU A 7 0.91 46.21 11.98
N ASN A 8 2.21 46.08 12.26
CA ASN A 8 3.14 45.46 11.31
C ASN A 8 2.73 44.01 11.17
N LEU A 9 2.38 43.58 9.96
CA LEU A 9 1.97 42.21 9.62
C LEU A 9 2.94 41.17 10.20
N TRP A 10 4.23 41.51 10.30
CA TRP A 10 5.28 40.71 10.91
C TRP A 10 5.11 40.49 12.42
N GLN A 11 4.53 41.40 13.15
CA GLN A 11 4.28 41.28 14.59
C GLN A 11 3.18 40.26 14.91
N VAL A 12 2.28 40.01 13.95
CA VAL A 12 1.24 38.99 14.06
C VAL A 12 1.69 37.64 13.52
N LEU A 13 2.52 37.62 12.45
CA LEU A 13 3.00 36.38 11.83
C LEU A 13 4.11 35.68 12.63
N LEU A 14 4.98 36.43 13.30
CA LEU A 14 6.12 35.86 14.03
C LEU A 14 5.71 34.89 15.16
N PRO A 15 4.71 35.17 16.01
CA PRO A 15 4.28 34.24 17.04
C PRO A 15 3.47 33.05 16.50
N LEU A 16 2.95 33.11 15.26
CA LEU A 16 2.24 32.00 14.63
C LEU A 16 3.16 30.95 14.01
N LEU A 17 4.41 31.30 13.69
CA LEU A 17 5.39 30.39 13.07
C LEU A 17 5.68 29.14 13.94
N PRO A 18 5.98 29.26 15.25
CA PRO A 18 6.22 28.08 16.08
C PRO A 18 4.97 27.20 16.24
N LEU A 19 3.79 27.80 16.28
CA LEU A 19 2.52 27.07 16.35
C LEU A 19 2.30 26.20 15.09
N LEU A 20 2.59 26.77 13.90
CA LEU A 20 2.51 26.07 12.62
C LEU A 20 3.54 24.93 12.55
N MET A 21 4.74 25.12 13.07
CA MET A 21 5.76 24.07 13.13
C MET A 21 5.35 22.91 14.05
N ILE A 22 4.76 23.21 15.22
CA ILE A 22 4.24 22.20 16.14
C ILE A 22 3.12 21.40 15.49
N LEU A 23 2.17 22.06 14.83
CA LEU A 23 1.06 21.40 14.13
C LEU A 23 1.55 20.51 12.98
N ALA A 24 2.54 20.96 12.20
CA ALA A 24 3.14 20.19 11.13
C ALA A 24 3.89 18.95 11.66
N SER A 25 4.60 19.10 12.78
CA SER A 25 5.30 17.99 13.43
C SER A 25 4.33 16.94 13.99
N CYS A 26 3.25 17.37 14.66
CA CYS A 26 2.22 16.47 15.16
C CYS A 26 1.51 15.70 14.03
N ARG A 27 1.25 16.36 12.91
CA ARG A 27 0.63 15.73 11.74
C ARG A 27 1.54 14.65 11.14
N LYS A 28 2.83 14.94 10.97
CA LYS A 28 3.80 13.97 10.44
C LYS A 28 3.91 12.73 11.34
N SER A 29 3.97 12.90 12.65
CA SER A 29 4.00 11.80 13.62
C SER A 29 2.72 10.94 13.55
N ALA A 30 1.55 11.54 13.39
CA ALA A 30 0.29 10.81 13.27
C ALA A 30 0.18 10.02 11.95
N GLU A 31 0.66 10.58 10.85
CA GLU A 31 0.71 9.91 9.55
C GLU A 31 1.68 8.72 9.58
N GLU A 32 2.86 8.87 10.17
CA GLU A 32 3.85 7.79 10.35
C GLU A 32 3.30 6.66 11.22
N THR A 33 2.61 6.98 12.31
CA THR A 33 1.98 5.99 13.18
C THR A 33 0.87 5.21 12.46
N ALA A 34 0.06 5.90 11.65
CA ALA A 34 -1.00 5.27 10.87
C ALA A 34 -0.43 4.35 9.78
N ASP A 35 0.68 4.74 9.15
CA ASP A 35 1.36 3.94 8.13
C ASP A 35 2.00 2.68 8.75
N ASN A 36 2.66 2.80 9.89
CA ASN A 36 3.22 1.68 10.63
C ASN A 36 2.13 0.67 11.04
N LEU A 37 0.99 1.15 11.54
CA LEU A 37 -0.14 0.29 11.88
C LEU A 37 -0.72 -0.44 10.66
N ARG A 38 -0.77 0.22 9.51
CA ARG A 38 -1.19 -0.38 8.24
C ARG A 38 -0.22 -1.49 7.82
N ILE A 39 1.08 -1.22 7.85
CA ILE A 39 2.12 -2.20 7.49
C ILE A 39 2.02 -3.44 8.40
N GLU A 40 1.89 -3.23 9.70
CA GLU A 40 1.73 -4.31 10.68
C GLU A 40 0.51 -5.19 10.37
N LYS A 41 -0.64 -4.59 10.07
CA LYS A 41 -1.85 -5.34 9.69
C LYS A 41 -1.66 -6.15 8.40
N LEU A 42 -0.98 -5.58 7.41
CA LEU A 42 -0.70 -6.29 6.16
C LEU A 42 0.27 -7.45 6.40
N HIS A 43 1.26 -7.28 7.29
CA HIS A 43 2.18 -8.35 7.66
C HIS A 43 1.45 -9.50 8.38
N GLN A 44 0.62 -9.20 9.37
CA GLN A 44 -0.21 -10.21 10.05
C GLN A 44 -1.12 -10.97 9.07
N LEU A 45 -1.69 -10.27 8.10
CA LEU A 45 -2.49 -10.89 7.05
C LEU A 45 -1.64 -11.80 6.14
N ASP A 46 -0.42 -11.40 5.80
CA ASP A 46 0.49 -12.23 5.03
C ASP A 46 0.92 -13.50 5.79
N GLU A 47 1.04 -13.44 7.12
CA GLU A 47 1.24 -14.62 7.98
C GLU A 47 0.04 -15.57 7.92
N LEU A 48 -1.19 -15.05 8.01
CA LEU A 48 -2.40 -15.86 7.85
C LEU A 48 -2.49 -16.52 6.47
N LEU A 49 -2.08 -15.82 5.41
CA LEU A 49 -2.01 -16.36 4.07
C LEU A 49 -0.94 -17.44 3.95
N ASN A 50 0.24 -17.24 4.54
CA ASN A 50 1.31 -18.23 4.57
C ASN A 50 0.88 -19.52 5.29
N ALA A 51 0.15 -19.38 6.40
CA ALA A 51 -0.41 -20.47 7.16
C ALA A 51 -1.67 -21.10 6.52
N GLN A 52 -2.11 -20.61 5.36
CA GLN A 52 -3.36 -21.01 4.69
C GLN A 52 -4.58 -20.96 5.62
N SER A 53 -4.59 -20.00 6.54
CA SER A 53 -5.65 -19.85 7.53
C SER A 53 -6.98 -19.46 6.87
N PRO A 54 -8.10 -20.10 7.23
CA PRO A 54 -9.42 -19.72 6.74
C PRO A 54 -9.83 -18.29 7.17
N GLN A 55 -9.20 -17.75 8.22
CA GLN A 55 -9.42 -16.37 8.68
C GLN A 55 -8.89 -15.31 7.70
N ALA A 56 -7.90 -15.67 6.87
CA ALA A 56 -7.31 -14.73 5.91
C ALA A 56 -8.36 -14.09 5.00
N LYS A 57 -9.33 -14.86 4.51
CA LYS A 57 -10.40 -14.35 3.64
C LYS A 57 -11.24 -13.27 4.33
N ALA A 58 -11.64 -13.49 5.57
CA ALA A 58 -12.45 -12.54 6.32
C ALA A 58 -11.69 -11.25 6.61
N GLU A 59 -10.39 -11.34 6.98
CA GLU A 59 -9.54 -10.17 7.21
C GLU A 59 -9.26 -9.39 5.92
N ILE A 60 -9.11 -10.06 4.76
CA ILE A 60 -9.00 -9.39 3.46
C ILE A 60 -10.28 -8.58 3.17
N GLU A 61 -11.45 -9.20 3.29
CA GLU A 61 -12.73 -8.55 2.99
C GLU A 61 -13.00 -7.36 3.92
N LYS A 62 -12.72 -7.52 5.19
CA LYS A 62 -12.79 -6.46 6.20
C LYS A 62 -11.83 -5.30 5.85
N GLY A 63 -10.57 -5.61 5.51
CA GLY A 63 -9.59 -4.60 5.12
C GLY A 63 -10.00 -3.82 3.87
N MET A 64 -10.55 -4.48 2.86
CA MET A 64 -11.08 -3.83 1.67
C MET A 64 -12.26 -2.89 1.99
N GLN A 65 -13.18 -3.31 2.86
CA GLN A 65 -14.34 -2.49 3.28
C GLN A 65 -13.91 -1.27 4.11
N GLN A 66 -12.88 -1.40 4.92
CA GLN A 66 -12.37 -0.34 5.81
C GLN A 66 -11.34 0.56 5.15
N ALA A 67 -10.94 0.28 3.90
CA ALA A 67 -9.94 1.04 3.19
C ALA A 67 -10.40 2.50 2.99
N LYS A 68 -9.58 3.45 3.45
CA LYS A 68 -9.85 4.89 3.35
C LYS A 68 -9.31 5.52 2.07
N ASP A 69 -8.42 4.84 1.39
CA ASP A 69 -7.82 5.26 0.12
C ASP A 69 -7.66 4.09 -0.83
N SER A 70 -7.50 4.39 -2.12
CA SER A 70 -7.42 3.37 -3.16
C SER A 70 -6.18 2.48 -3.04
N LEU A 71 -5.04 3.00 -2.56
CA LEU A 71 -3.84 2.18 -2.37
C LEU A 71 -4.09 1.13 -1.29
N THR A 72 -4.65 1.51 -0.14
CA THR A 72 -5.05 0.57 0.92
C THR A 72 -6.00 -0.49 0.38
N PHE A 73 -7.02 -0.09 -0.39
CA PHE A 73 -7.94 -1.05 -1.00
C PHE A 73 -7.19 -2.06 -1.87
N TYR A 74 -6.30 -1.61 -2.75
CA TYR A 74 -5.57 -2.49 -3.65
C TYR A 74 -4.48 -3.33 -2.96
N GLU A 75 -3.96 -2.91 -1.82
CA GLU A 75 -3.09 -3.74 -0.97
C GLU A 75 -3.82 -4.99 -0.46
N TYR A 76 -5.07 -4.85 -0.02
CA TYR A 76 -5.92 -6.00 0.34
C TYR A 76 -6.43 -6.78 -0.87
N TYR A 77 -6.72 -6.07 -1.97
CA TYR A 77 -7.18 -6.68 -3.21
C TYR A 77 -6.13 -7.59 -3.84
N ALA A 78 -4.85 -7.21 -3.79
CA ALA A 78 -3.73 -8.07 -4.21
C ALA A 78 -3.65 -9.35 -3.34
N ARG A 79 -3.87 -9.22 -2.03
CA ARG A 79 -3.91 -10.36 -1.09
C ARG A 79 -5.10 -11.29 -1.35
N LYS A 80 -6.22 -10.74 -1.82
CA LYS A 80 -7.34 -11.58 -2.29
C LYS A 80 -6.93 -12.42 -3.50
N GLY A 81 -6.17 -11.86 -4.43
CA GLY A 81 -5.58 -12.62 -5.54
C GLY A 81 -4.68 -13.77 -5.05
N ARG A 82 -3.81 -13.50 -4.08
CA ARG A 82 -2.97 -14.53 -3.46
C ARG A 82 -3.78 -15.63 -2.78
N TRP A 83 -4.84 -15.27 -2.06
CA TRP A 83 -5.73 -16.25 -1.44
C TRP A 83 -6.35 -17.19 -2.47
N PHE A 84 -6.82 -16.68 -3.62
CA PHE A 84 -7.34 -17.51 -4.70
C PHE A 84 -6.27 -18.42 -5.33
N CYS A 85 -5.03 -17.95 -5.46
CA CYS A 85 -3.92 -18.77 -5.92
C CYS A 85 -3.69 -19.98 -5.02
N GLN A 86 -3.76 -19.80 -3.70
CA GLN A 86 -3.63 -20.88 -2.73
C GLN A 86 -4.85 -21.81 -2.67
N SER A 87 -6.03 -21.30 -3.01
CA SER A 87 -7.29 -22.06 -3.04
C SER A 87 -7.52 -22.83 -4.33
N ALA A 88 -6.49 -23.01 -5.17
CA ALA A 88 -6.53 -23.72 -6.45
C ALA A 88 -7.55 -23.14 -7.48
N THR A 89 -7.72 -21.83 -7.48
CA THR A 89 -8.53 -21.09 -8.46
C THR A 89 -7.67 -20.08 -9.25
N PRO A 90 -6.74 -20.57 -10.10
CA PRO A 90 -5.72 -19.73 -10.75
C PRO A 90 -6.31 -18.65 -11.65
N ASP A 91 -7.39 -18.92 -12.36
CA ASP A 91 -8.04 -17.95 -13.26
C ASP A 91 -8.58 -16.73 -12.49
N SER A 92 -9.09 -16.94 -11.28
CA SER A 92 -9.50 -15.85 -10.41
C SER A 92 -8.30 -14.98 -10.00
N THR A 93 -7.14 -15.60 -9.72
CA THR A 93 -5.91 -14.89 -9.38
C THR A 93 -5.49 -13.91 -10.46
N VAL A 94 -5.53 -14.32 -11.73
CA VAL A 94 -5.14 -13.48 -12.88
C VAL A 94 -5.93 -12.18 -12.90
N GLY A 95 -7.25 -12.24 -12.71
CA GLY A 95 -8.11 -11.06 -12.69
C GLY A 95 -7.76 -10.06 -11.58
N TYR A 96 -7.39 -10.55 -10.38
CA TYR A 96 -6.97 -9.69 -9.26
C TYR A 96 -5.61 -9.05 -9.51
N VAL A 97 -4.65 -9.83 -10.00
CA VAL A 97 -3.29 -9.38 -10.33
C VAL A 97 -3.34 -8.29 -11.41
N ASP A 98 -4.01 -8.54 -12.52
CA ASP A 98 -4.08 -7.60 -13.64
C ASP A 98 -4.71 -6.26 -13.25
N ARG A 99 -5.79 -6.30 -12.46
CA ARG A 99 -6.43 -5.06 -11.98
C ARG A 99 -5.52 -4.28 -11.05
N THR A 100 -4.81 -4.97 -10.15
CA THR A 100 -3.86 -4.34 -9.24
C THR A 100 -2.70 -3.72 -9.98
N LEU A 101 -2.10 -4.42 -10.94
CA LEU A 101 -1.01 -3.89 -11.77
C LEU A 101 -1.45 -2.65 -12.55
N ARG A 102 -2.59 -2.72 -13.25
CA ARG A 102 -3.12 -1.56 -14.00
C ARG A 102 -3.39 -0.35 -13.10
N PHE A 103 -3.86 -0.57 -11.88
CA PHE A 103 -4.04 0.50 -10.92
C PHE A 103 -2.70 1.06 -10.46
N ALA A 104 -1.80 0.22 -9.96
CA ALA A 104 -0.54 0.64 -9.35
C ALA A 104 0.40 1.35 -10.36
N LEU A 105 0.45 0.89 -11.61
CA LEU A 105 1.27 1.52 -12.66
C LEU A 105 0.84 2.94 -13.01
N ARG A 106 -0.41 3.33 -12.71
CA ARG A 106 -0.93 4.69 -12.93
C ARG A 106 -0.71 5.62 -11.73
N GLN A 107 -0.28 5.08 -10.59
CA GLN A 107 -0.02 5.89 -9.39
C GLN A 107 1.34 6.57 -9.46
N PRO A 108 1.53 7.70 -8.76
CA PRO A 108 2.83 8.33 -8.61
C PRO A 108 3.88 7.35 -8.08
N ASP A 109 5.14 7.53 -8.48
CA ASP A 109 6.26 6.70 -8.01
C ASP A 109 6.56 7.01 -6.53
N THR A 110 6.12 6.13 -5.67
CA THR A 110 6.28 6.20 -4.22
C THR A 110 6.68 4.85 -3.67
N PRO A 111 7.39 4.78 -2.51
CA PRO A 111 7.73 3.50 -1.88
C PRO A 111 6.52 2.60 -1.65
N ARG A 112 5.39 3.18 -1.25
CA ARG A 112 4.15 2.43 -1.02
C ARG A 112 3.59 1.81 -2.31
N ARG A 113 3.56 2.57 -3.41
CA ARG A 113 3.16 2.06 -4.73
C ARG A 113 4.12 0.97 -5.21
N ASN A 114 5.42 1.15 -5.01
CA ASN A 114 6.44 0.18 -5.40
C ASN A 114 6.32 -1.11 -4.60
N GLY A 115 6.03 -1.03 -3.31
CA GLY A 115 5.71 -2.20 -2.48
C GLY A 115 4.49 -2.97 -2.99
N LEU A 116 3.43 -2.28 -3.42
CA LEU A 116 2.25 -2.92 -4.01
C LEU A 116 2.61 -3.63 -5.34
N LEU A 117 3.42 -3.02 -6.19
CA LEU A 117 3.89 -3.64 -7.45
C LEU A 117 4.75 -4.86 -7.18
N ALA A 118 5.73 -4.75 -6.25
CA ALA A 118 6.57 -5.87 -5.85
C ALA A 118 5.75 -7.07 -5.37
N TYR A 119 4.80 -6.82 -4.48
CA TYR A 119 3.88 -7.84 -3.97
C TYR A 119 3.06 -8.49 -5.10
N THR A 120 2.53 -7.68 -6.00
CA THR A 120 1.64 -8.16 -7.07
C THR A 120 2.39 -8.99 -8.10
N TYR A 121 3.60 -8.57 -8.51
CA TYR A 121 4.46 -9.38 -9.40
C TYR A 121 4.90 -10.69 -8.74
N ASN A 122 5.18 -10.67 -7.43
CA ASN A 122 5.48 -11.90 -6.69
C ASN A 122 4.28 -12.86 -6.70
N CYS A 123 3.05 -12.37 -6.46
CA CYS A 123 1.83 -13.18 -6.54
C CYS A 123 1.62 -13.77 -7.93
N GLN A 124 1.89 -13.00 -8.98
CA GLN A 124 1.81 -13.47 -10.36
C GLN A 124 2.85 -14.56 -10.63
N GLY A 125 4.10 -14.36 -10.16
CA GLY A 125 5.16 -15.35 -10.26
C GLY A 125 4.80 -16.67 -9.59
N ILE A 126 4.24 -16.64 -8.39
CA ILE A 126 3.74 -17.83 -7.68
C ILE A 126 2.64 -18.52 -8.48
N ASN A 127 1.68 -17.78 -9.01
CA ASN A 127 0.59 -18.35 -9.82
C ASN A 127 1.13 -19.04 -11.08
N TYR A 128 2.04 -18.39 -11.80
CA TYR A 128 2.66 -18.98 -12.99
C TYR A 128 3.51 -20.21 -12.66
N HIS A 129 4.29 -20.16 -11.59
CA HIS A 129 5.07 -21.30 -11.13
C HIS A 129 4.20 -22.52 -10.82
N ASN A 130 3.09 -22.30 -10.12
CA ASN A 130 2.24 -23.39 -9.64
C ASN A 130 1.36 -24.00 -10.76
N PHE A 131 0.88 -23.18 -11.70
CA PHE A 131 -0.19 -23.59 -12.61
C PHE A 131 0.22 -23.57 -14.08
N HIS A 132 1.10 -22.66 -14.50
CA HIS A 132 1.45 -22.49 -15.91
C HIS A 132 2.81 -23.06 -16.28
N ARG A 133 3.72 -23.27 -15.33
CA ARG A 133 5.05 -23.86 -15.48
C ARG A 133 5.93 -23.22 -16.57
N LYS A 134 5.75 -21.93 -16.83
CA LYS A 134 6.53 -21.17 -17.82
C LYS A 134 7.73 -20.53 -17.12
N ALA A 135 8.85 -21.27 -17.09
CA ALA A 135 10.03 -20.91 -16.30
C ALA A 135 10.55 -19.49 -16.60
N ASP A 136 10.65 -19.10 -17.87
CA ASP A 136 11.17 -17.79 -18.28
C ASP A 136 10.26 -16.64 -17.82
N GLU A 137 8.94 -16.82 -17.92
CA GLU A 137 7.98 -15.85 -17.45
C GLU A 137 8.03 -15.73 -15.93
N VAL A 138 8.17 -16.83 -15.20
CA VAL A 138 8.31 -16.86 -13.73
C VAL A 138 9.54 -16.08 -13.28
N VAL A 139 10.68 -16.31 -13.92
CA VAL A 139 11.93 -15.58 -13.62
C VAL A 139 11.77 -14.10 -13.86
N SER A 140 11.19 -13.69 -14.99
CA SER A 140 10.92 -12.28 -15.31
C SER A 140 10.00 -11.59 -14.29
N LEU A 141 8.98 -12.31 -13.81
CA LEU A 141 8.07 -11.78 -12.79
C LEU A 141 8.76 -11.58 -11.43
N TYR A 142 9.58 -12.51 -10.99
CA TYR A 142 10.35 -12.37 -9.76
C TYR A 142 11.42 -11.28 -9.87
N GLN A 143 12.06 -11.12 -11.03
CA GLN A 143 12.98 -10.00 -11.29
C GLN A 143 12.24 -8.65 -11.19
N SER A 144 11.03 -8.55 -11.75
CA SER A 144 10.20 -7.35 -11.64
C SER A 144 9.82 -7.07 -10.18
N ALA A 145 9.40 -8.10 -9.43
CA ALA A 145 9.09 -7.96 -8.01
C ALA A 145 10.29 -7.44 -7.22
N TYR A 146 11.47 -8.01 -7.44
CA TYR A 146 12.72 -7.58 -6.80
C TYR A 146 13.07 -6.13 -7.18
N ALA A 147 13.01 -5.77 -8.45
CA ALA A 147 13.33 -4.42 -8.91
C ALA A 147 12.43 -3.35 -8.27
N TYR A 148 11.15 -3.63 -8.03
CA TYR A 148 10.25 -2.72 -7.33
C TYR A 148 10.46 -2.71 -5.81
N SER A 149 10.88 -3.81 -5.20
CA SER A 149 11.16 -3.87 -3.77
C SER A 149 12.38 -3.04 -3.34
N MET A 150 13.28 -2.74 -4.30
CA MET A 150 14.49 -1.96 -4.07
C MET A 150 14.32 -0.46 -4.32
N ARG A 151 13.15 0.01 -4.69
CA ARG A 151 12.80 1.42 -4.94
C ARG A 151 11.99 2.01 -3.80
#